data_2812363087d965fc5963bc275b5e4612
#
_entry.id   2812363087d965fc5963bc275b5e4612
#
_cell.length_a   1.000
_cell.length_b   1.000
_cell.length_c   1.000
_cell.angle_alpha   90.00
_cell.angle_beta   90.00
_cell.angle_gamma   90.00
#
_symmetry.space_group_name_H-M   'P 1'
#
loop_
_entity.id
_entity.type
_entity.pdbx_description
1 polymer ?
#
loop_
_entity_poly.entity_id
_entity_poly.type
_entity_poly.pdbx_seq_one_letter_code
_entity_poly.pdbx_strand_id
1 'polypeptide(L)'
;MLELKNYFNDIIKLNPSFGSFLGYRKYDSDYENNLSPEHRKKYKAILQKYKNTKDKVLRYEVKMGLQGLKYKLYQIPFASHNNEIINFTFFNQTFYPLKTARDYENLVRRHEKFMEYIDSGIANMREGMKCGMVLPKIICEKMITGLESFYKKKGYLIKVPKKYEFVFEKYGSKIKELIEFLKGEYLKKCMVGVGVCDLPNGKEIYRYLVKAQTTTNRTPEDIYAFGLKEVSRIKGELEKLKEKMGFKCSLLEFYKKMKANPKNYCATKDGVVQEYARVGKKIRETVMKKYFWDEVKPYKLIKVPRDMEDGNAGAFYYPGNKKRVGTFYINTRDIRENPKYSMMALTLHEGIPGHHYQYRYMIEKKIPFYKIYGIDGSAYAEGWGLYAESLGDYDDYSYFGRLSYEIFRALRLVVDTGIHYYGWTYKRAVDYMMEYLSFERSEIDSEVERYICVPAQALCYKIGETVIKGLRDDYMRRAGADIRDFHRKILENGVLPLDILKENFRKK
;
A
#
# COMPACT_ATOMS: atom_id res chain seq x y z
N MET A 1 -20.84 -16.88 -7.42
CA MET A 1 -19.77 -16.64 -8.42
C MET A 1 -20.21 -15.73 -9.57
N LEU A 2 -21.39 -15.90 -10.17
CA LEU A 2 -21.86 -15.03 -11.27
C LEU A 2 -22.12 -13.59 -10.78
N GLU A 3 -22.71 -13.43 -9.60
CA GLU A 3 -22.97 -12.10 -9.01
C GLU A 3 -21.69 -11.31 -8.75
N LEU A 4 -20.64 -11.92 -8.19
CA LEU A 4 -19.34 -11.27 -7.94
C LEU A 4 -18.69 -10.83 -9.28
N LYS A 5 -18.77 -11.66 -10.33
CA LYS A 5 -18.31 -11.29 -11.67
C LYS A 5 -19.08 -10.10 -12.23
N ASN A 6 -20.40 -10.08 -12.09
CA ASN A 6 -21.24 -8.98 -12.57
C ASN A 6 -20.98 -7.69 -11.80
N TYR A 7 -20.86 -7.78 -10.48
CA TYR A 7 -20.44 -6.65 -9.63
C TYR A 7 -19.10 -6.09 -10.08
N PHE A 8 -18.08 -6.92 -10.25
CA PHE A 8 -16.77 -6.50 -10.74
C PHE A 8 -16.84 -5.78 -12.09
N ASN A 9 -17.66 -6.28 -13.02
CA ASN A 9 -17.86 -5.63 -14.31
C ASN A 9 -18.55 -4.26 -14.17
N ASP A 10 -19.52 -4.13 -13.26
CA ASP A 10 -20.20 -2.86 -12.98
C ASP A 10 -19.22 -1.86 -12.34
N ILE A 11 -18.36 -2.31 -11.43
CA ILE A 11 -17.31 -1.48 -10.81
C ILE A 11 -16.25 -1.02 -11.83
N ILE A 12 -15.80 -1.89 -12.73
CA ILE A 12 -14.84 -1.50 -13.78
C ILE A 12 -15.44 -0.46 -14.74
N LYS A 13 -16.74 -0.59 -15.08
CA LYS A 13 -17.41 0.42 -15.92
C LYS A 13 -17.50 1.77 -15.20
N LEU A 14 -17.67 1.76 -13.88
CA LEU A 14 -17.74 2.96 -13.06
C LEU A 14 -16.35 3.58 -12.85
N ASN A 15 -15.30 2.74 -12.82
CA ASN A 15 -13.91 3.15 -12.59
C ASN A 15 -13.02 2.72 -13.78
N PRO A 16 -13.07 3.46 -14.90
CA PRO A 16 -12.37 3.11 -16.13
C PRO A 16 -10.85 3.06 -16.01
N SER A 17 -10.22 3.89 -15.17
CA SER A 17 -8.76 3.85 -14.94
C SER A 17 -8.32 2.49 -14.40
N PHE A 18 -9.11 1.88 -13.51
CA PHE A 18 -8.87 0.54 -13.01
C PHE A 18 -9.01 -0.51 -14.12
N GLY A 19 -9.99 -0.34 -15.01
CA GLY A 19 -10.12 -1.18 -16.20
C GLY A 19 -8.90 -1.14 -17.12
N SER A 20 -8.34 0.05 -17.36
CA SER A 20 -7.10 0.24 -18.11
C SER A 20 -5.89 -0.39 -17.42
N PHE A 21 -5.77 -0.24 -16.11
CA PHE A 21 -4.73 -0.89 -15.31
C PHE A 21 -4.73 -2.42 -15.49
N LEU A 22 -5.91 -3.03 -15.53
CA LEU A 22 -6.10 -4.46 -15.80
C LEU A 22 -5.85 -4.85 -17.26
N GLY A 23 -5.63 -3.89 -18.17
CA GLY A 23 -5.32 -4.11 -19.57
C GLY A 23 -6.54 -4.08 -20.50
N TYR A 24 -7.69 -3.60 -20.05
CA TYR A 24 -8.90 -3.39 -20.90
C TYR A 24 -8.81 -2.06 -21.65
N ARG A 25 -8.15 -2.06 -22.81
CA ARG A 25 -7.83 -0.89 -23.63
C ARG A 25 -9.01 0.01 -24.03
N LYS A 26 -10.22 -0.50 -24.00
CA LYS A 26 -11.43 0.29 -24.29
C LYS A 26 -11.67 1.43 -23.29
N TYR A 27 -11.02 1.40 -22.14
CA TYR A 27 -11.12 2.41 -21.09
C TYR A 27 -9.98 3.43 -21.12
N ASP A 28 -9.00 3.30 -22.03
CA ASP A 28 -7.79 4.14 -22.06
C ASP A 28 -8.05 5.62 -22.32
N SER A 29 -9.23 6.00 -22.79
CA SER A 29 -9.64 7.40 -23.03
C SER A 29 -10.37 8.04 -21.84
N ASP A 30 -10.58 7.29 -20.76
CA ASP A 30 -11.46 7.70 -19.68
C ASP A 30 -10.77 7.74 -18.31
N TYR A 31 -11.29 8.57 -17.43
CA TYR A 31 -10.91 8.66 -16.04
C TYR A 31 -12.16 8.89 -15.18
N GLU A 32 -12.29 8.20 -14.08
CA GLU A 32 -13.42 8.36 -13.17
C GLU A 32 -13.33 9.61 -12.32
N ASN A 33 -14.42 10.34 -12.21
CA ASN A 33 -14.56 11.38 -11.19
C ASN A 33 -15.31 10.82 -9.97
N ASN A 34 -14.63 9.97 -9.18
CA ASN A 34 -15.21 9.32 -8.00
C ASN A 34 -15.53 10.30 -6.86
N LEU A 35 -15.09 11.56 -6.96
CA LEU A 35 -15.43 12.64 -6.05
C LEU A 35 -16.73 13.36 -6.43
N SER A 36 -17.29 13.10 -7.61
CA SER A 36 -18.52 13.75 -8.04
C SER A 36 -19.77 13.14 -7.35
N PRO A 37 -20.81 13.94 -7.10
CA PRO A 37 -22.10 13.42 -6.60
C PRO A 37 -22.71 12.36 -7.50
N GLU A 38 -22.54 12.50 -8.81
CA GLU A 38 -23.08 11.56 -9.79
C GLU A 38 -22.43 10.18 -9.68
N HIS A 39 -21.10 10.13 -9.58
CA HIS A 39 -20.38 8.86 -9.37
C HIS A 39 -20.83 8.19 -8.08
N ARG A 40 -20.90 8.95 -6.96
CA ARG A 40 -21.39 8.42 -5.67
C ARG A 40 -22.81 7.85 -5.77
N LYS A 41 -23.70 8.51 -6.52
CA LYS A 41 -25.07 8.01 -6.78
C LYS A 41 -25.04 6.69 -7.54
N LYS A 42 -24.25 6.59 -8.62
CA LYS A 42 -24.07 5.36 -9.41
C LYS A 42 -23.47 4.25 -8.56
N TYR A 43 -22.42 4.53 -7.77
CA TYR A 43 -21.83 3.56 -6.87
C TYR A 43 -22.82 3.04 -5.85
N LYS A 44 -23.59 3.92 -5.19
CA LYS A 44 -24.65 3.53 -4.27
C LYS A 44 -25.70 2.64 -4.94
N ALA A 45 -26.10 2.94 -6.17
CA ALA A 45 -27.06 2.13 -6.93
C ALA A 45 -26.50 0.71 -7.21
N ILE A 46 -25.22 0.60 -7.57
CA ILE A 46 -24.56 -0.71 -7.73
C ILE A 46 -24.57 -1.48 -6.41
N LEU A 47 -24.20 -0.87 -5.29
CA LEU A 47 -24.23 -1.53 -3.99
C LEU A 47 -25.65 -2.00 -3.60
N GLN A 48 -26.67 -1.19 -3.86
CA GLN A 48 -28.07 -1.56 -3.59
C GLN A 48 -28.54 -2.74 -4.47
N LYS A 49 -28.12 -2.79 -5.74
CA LYS A 49 -28.42 -3.91 -6.67
C LYS A 49 -27.97 -5.25 -6.08
N TYR A 50 -26.82 -5.27 -5.38
CA TYR A 50 -26.24 -6.50 -4.83
C TYR A 50 -26.45 -6.68 -3.31
N LYS A 51 -27.27 -5.86 -2.68
CA LYS A 51 -27.47 -5.86 -1.20
C LYS A 51 -27.89 -7.22 -0.65
N ASN A 52 -28.71 -7.98 -1.39
CA ASN A 52 -29.27 -9.26 -0.96
C ASN A 52 -28.49 -10.47 -1.52
N THR A 53 -27.25 -10.28 -1.95
CA THR A 53 -26.41 -11.36 -2.48
C THR A 53 -26.20 -12.51 -1.48
N LYS A 54 -26.16 -13.73 -1.97
CA LYS A 54 -25.77 -14.92 -1.18
C LYS A 54 -24.27 -15.16 -1.17
N ASP A 55 -23.51 -14.53 -2.09
CA ASP A 55 -22.05 -14.63 -2.13
C ASP A 55 -21.44 -13.90 -0.92
N LYS A 56 -20.70 -14.60 -0.09
CA LYS A 56 -20.14 -14.06 1.16
C LYS A 56 -19.15 -12.91 0.92
N VAL A 57 -18.31 -13.02 -0.11
CA VAL A 57 -17.31 -12.02 -0.46
C VAL A 57 -18.01 -10.75 -0.92
N LEU A 58 -18.93 -10.88 -1.85
CA LEU A 58 -19.70 -9.74 -2.35
C LEU A 58 -20.55 -9.08 -1.25
N ARG A 59 -21.12 -9.88 -0.34
CA ARG A 59 -21.88 -9.36 0.82
C ARG A 59 -20.99 -8.51 1.72
N TYR A 60 -19.75 -8.94 1.94
CA TYR A 60 -18.78 -8.16 2.71
C TYR A 60 -18.51 -6.82 2.01
N GLU A 61 -18.18 -6.84 0.73
CA GLU A 61 -17.88 -5.63 -0.08
C GLU A 61 -19.06 -4.65 -0.07
N VAL A 62 -20.26 -5.13 -0.36
CA VAL A 62 -21.47 -4.31 -0.37
C VAL A 62 -21.74 -3.69 1.00
N LYS A 63 -21.56 -4.46 2.08
CA LYS A 63 -21.72 -3.96 3.45
C LYS A 63 -20.72 -2.85 3.77
N MET A 64 -19.44 -3.07 3.45
CA MET A 64 -18.39 -2.07 3.70
C MET A 64 -18.60 -0.82 2.84
N GLY A 65 -18.93 -0.97 1.58
CA GLY A 65 -19.21 0.15 0.68
C GLY A 65 -20.40 1.01 1.15
N LEU A 66 -21.52 0.38 1.51
CA LEU A 66 -22.69 1.09 2.03
C LEU A 66 -22.42 1.80 3.36
N GLN A 67 -21.61 1.19 4.22
CA GLN A 67 -21.21 1.81 5.49
C GLN A 67 -20.25 2.99 5.25
N GLY A 68 -19.29 2.85 4.35
CA GLY A 68 -18.31 3.90 4.01
C GLY A 68 -18.97 5.17 3.47
N LEU A 69 -20.03 5.02 2.65
CA LEU A 69 -20.78 6.16 2.12
C LEU A 69 -21.42 7.05 3.21
N LYS A 70 -21.68 6.52 4.41
CA LYS A 70 -22.24 7.29 5.53
C LYS A 70 -21.25 8.27 6.13
N TYR A 71 -19.95 7.96 6.08
CA TYR A 71 -18.91 8.74 6.77
C TYR A 71 -18.40 9.91 5.96
N LYS A 72 -18.84 10.08 4.71
CA LYS A 72 -18.50 11.22 3.84
C LYS A 72 -16.99 11.51 3.73
N LEU A 73 -16.15 10.48 3.75
CA LEU A 73 -14.69 10.63 3.66
C LEU A 73 -14.23 11.32 2.36
N TYR A 74 -15.09 11.36 1.34
CA TYR A 74 -14.89 12.13 0.13
C TYR A 74 -14.74 13.63 0.37
N GLN A 75 -15.07 14.15 1.58
CA GLN A 75 -14.87 15.55 1.97
C GLN A 75 -13.41 15.85 2.34
N ILE A 76 -12.56 14.81 2.48
CA ILE A 76 -11.12 14.93 2.68
C ILE A 76 -10.41 14.11 1.57
N PRO A 77 -10.55 14.52 0.29
CA PRO A 77 -10.16 13.68 -0.85
C PRO A 77 -8.66 13.65 -1.11
N PHE A 78 -7.90 14.65 -0.67
CA PHE A 78 -6.49 14.82 -0.98
C PHE A 78 -5.64 14.79 0.29
N ALA A 79 -4.41 14.27 0.17
CA ALA A 79 -3.44 14.23 1.25
C ALA A 79 -2.01 14.42 0.71
N SER A 80 -1.02 14.59 1.58
CA SER A 80 0.38 14.73 1.18
C SER A 80 0.98 13.41 0.71
N HIS A 81 0.59 12.29 1.34
CA HIS A 81 1.03 10.95 0.96
C HIS A 81 0.04 10.32 -0.02
N ASN A 82 0.55 9.55 -1.00
CA ASN A 82 -0.23 9.00 -2.12
C ASN A 82 -1.04 10.08 -2.87
N ASN A 83 -0.45 11.26 -3.02
CA ASN A 83 -1.11 12.40 -3.66
C ASN A 83 -1.51 12.07 -5.11
N GLU A 84 -2.81 11.94 -5.36
CA GLU A 84 -3.32 11.56 -6.67
C GLU A 84 -2.97 12.56 -7.77
N ILE A 85 -2.79 13.84 -7.43
CA ILE A 85 -2.38 14.87 -8.39
C ILE A 85 -0.98 14.57 -8.95
N ILE A 86 -0.07 14.16 -8.09
CA ILE A 86 1.31 13.79 -8.47
C ILE A 86 1.30 12.42 -9.15
N ASN A 87 0.61 11.44 -8.56
CA ASN A 87 0.54 10.08 -9.07
C ASN A 87 -0.12 9.98 -10.44
N PHE A 88 -1.06 10.87 -10.77
CA PHE A 88 -1.74 10.87 -12.07
C PHE A 88 -0.75 10.98 -13.24
N THR A 89 0.24 11.85 -13.14
CA THR A 89 1.30 11.98 -14.18
C THR A 89 2.09 10.68 -14.31
N PHE A 90 2.51 10.12 -13.18
CA PHE A 90 3.24 8.84 -13.16
C PHE A 90 2.44 7.69 -13.79
N PHE A 91 1.16 7.54 -13.43
CA PHE A 91 0.30 6.51 -14.00
C PHE A 91 0.15 6.65 -15.51
N ASN A 92 0.03 7.90 -16.00
CA ASN A 92 -0.07 8.16 -17.43
C ASN A 92 1.20 7.78 -18.18
N GLN A 93 2.39 8.00 -17.62
CA GLN A 93 3.66 7.64 -18.22
C GLN A 93 3.93 6.11 -18.15
N THR A 94 3.49 5.45 -17.09
CA THR A 94 3.88 4.07 -16.80
C THR A 94 2.90 3.04 -17.36
N PHE A 95 1.60 3.30 -17.30
CA PHE A 95 0.57 2.29 -17.56
C PHE A 95 -0.14 2.47 -18.90
N TYR A 96 -0.08 3.65 -19.51
CA TYR A 96 -0.71 3.91 -20.79
C TYR A 96 0.32 3.99 -21.93
N PRO A 97 0.00 3.49 -23.14
CA PRO A 97 0.86 3.68 -24.29
C PRO A 97 0.85 5.16 -24.70
N LEU A 98 2.00 5.65 -25.14
CA LEU A 98 2.19 6.99 -25.69
C LEU A 98 2.96 6.86 -27.02
N LYS A 99 2.34 6.25 -28.04
CA LYS A 99 3.00 5.90 -29.32
C LYS A 99 2.25 6.38 -30.55
N THR A 100 0.93 6.42 -30.49
CA THR A 100 0.05 6.75 -31.62
C THR A 100 -0.74 8.03 -31.38
N ALA A 101 -1.26 8.64 -32.43
CA ALA A 101 -2.15 9.81 -32.31
C ALA A 101 -3.32 9.54 -31.36
N ARG A 102 -3.93 8.35 -31.45
CA ARG A 102 -5.02 7.92 -30.55
C ARG A 102 -4.59 7.85 -29.08
N ASP A 103 -3.35 7.41 -28.81
CA ASP A 103 -2.83 7.37 -27.44
C ASP A 103 -2.73 8.78 -26.84
N TYR A 104 -2.26 9.75 -27.64
CA TYR A 104 -2.18 11.15 -27.20
C TYR A 104 -3.56 11.81 -27.07
N GLU A 105 -4.49 11.51 -27.93
CA GLU A 105 -5.89 11.96 -27.78
C GLU A 105 -6.52 11.39 -26.49
N ASN A 106 -6.27 10.13 -26.19
CA ASN A 106 -6.71 9.52 -24.94
C ASN A 106 -6.07 10.18 -23.73
N LEU A 107 -4.77 10.54 -23.81
CA LEU A 107 -4.07 11.29 -22.76
C LEU A 107 -4.75 12.64 -22.50
N VAL A 108 -5.07 13.40 -23.56
CA VAL A 108 -5.77 14.69 -23.43
C VAL A 108 -7.12 14.51 -22.71
N ARG A 109 -7.94 13.56 -23.15
CA ARG A 109 -9.26 13.29 -22.55
C ARG A 109 -9.15 12.90 -21.06
N ARG A 110 -8.17 12.07 -20.70
CA ARG A 110 -7.93 11.73 -19.29
C ARG A 110 -7.56 12.94 -18.46
N HIS A 111 -6.72 13.85 -18.97
CA HIS A 111 -6.35 15.09 -18.28
C HIS A 111 -7.56 15.99 -18.09
N GLU A 112 -8.41 16.15 -19.10
CA GLU A 112 -9.61 16.97 -19.00
C GLU A 112 -10.53 16.44 -17.88
N LYS A 113 -10.79 15.12 -17.85
CA LYS A 113 -11.59 14.50 -16.79
C LYS A 113 -10.92 14.56 -15.40
N PHE A 114 -9.61 14.48 -15.36
CA PHE A 114 -8.88 14.61 -14.10
C PHE A 114 -8.93 16.05 -13.55
N MET A 115 -8.96 17.04 -14.40
CA MET A 115 -9.19 18.43 -13.94
C MET A 115 -10.60 18.58 -13.32
N GLU A 116 -11.64 17.98 -13.89
CA GLU A 116 -12.98 17.90 -13.28
C GLU A 116 -12.99 17.17 -11.92
N TYR A 117 -12.15 16.14 -11.77
CA TYR A 117 -11.94 15.44 -10.50
C TYR A 117 -11.35 16.38 -9.45
N ILE A 118 -10.36 17.23 -9.80
CA ILE A 118 -9.79 18.25 -8.90
C ILE A 118 -10.86 19.25 -8.48
N ASP A 119 -11.68 19.73 -9.42
CA ASP A 119 -12.79 20.67 -9.13
C ASP A 119 -13.77 20.06 -8.12
N SER A 120 -14.15 18.81 -8.33
CA SER A 120 -15.01 18.07 -7.40
C SER A 120 -14.36 17.91 -6.02
N GLY A 121 -13.04 17.71 -5.98
CA GLY A 121 -12.27 17.65 -4.75
C GLY A 121 -12.31 18.96 -3.97
N ILE A 122 -12.04 20.09 -4.62
CA ILE A 122 -12.13 21.43 -4.02
C ILE A 122 -13.54 21.69 -3.48
N ALA A 123 -14.58 21.36 -4.25
CA ALA A 123 -15.97 21.51 -3.82
C ALA A 123 -16.27 20.67 -2.57
N ASN A 124 -15.86 19.40 -2.56
CA ASN A 124 -16.04 18.51 -1.40
C ASN A 124 -15.27 19.00 -0.16
N MET A 125 -14.05 19.53 -0.34
CA MET A 125 -13.27 20.13 0.77
C MET A 125 -13.96 21.37 1.34
N ARG A 126 -14.58 22.21 0.49
CA ARG A 126 -15.39 23.34 0.96
C ARG A 126 -16.61 22.89 1.77
N GLU A 127 -17.26 21.79 1.37
CA GLU A 127 -18.33 21.19 2.19
C GLU A 127 -17.77 20.65 3.51
N GLY A 128 -16.62 19.98 3.49
CA GLY A 128 -15.94 19.48 4.68
C GLY A 128 -15.62 20.56 5.69
N MET A 129 -15.14 21.72 5.26
CA MET A 129 -14.87 22.86 6.13
C MET A 129 -16.12 23.33 6.91
N LYS A 130 -17.33 23.18 6.37
CA LYS A 130 -18.57 23.57 7.03
C LYS A 130 -18.97 22.64 8.18
N CYS A 131 -18.50 21.39 8.18
CA CYS A 131 -18.88 20.37 9.14
C CYS A 131 -17.70 19.75 9.91
N GLY A 132 -16.52 20.34 9.83
CA GLY A 132 -15.33 19.88 10.56
C GLY A 132 -14.64 18.64 9.96
N MET A 133 -15.03 18.24 8.76
CA MET A 133 -14.34 17.16 8.00
C MET A 133 -13.17 17.76 7.24
N VAL A 134 -12.04 17.94 7.93
CA VAL A 134 -10.86 18.66 7.41
C VAL A 134 -9.57 17.91 7.70
N LEU A 135 -8.53 18.18 6.89
CA LEU A 135 -7.19 17.63 7.10
C LEU A 135 -6.52 18.16 8.38
N PRO A 136 -5.60 17.40 8.95
CA PRO A 136 -4.61 17.93 9.88
C PRO A 136 -3.78 19.04 9.23
N LYS A 137 -3.50 20.11 10.00
CA LYS A 137 -2.75 21.27 9.50
C LYS A 137 -1.39 20.87 8.91
N ILE A 138 -0.64 20.03 9.61
CA ILE A 138 0.68 19.54 9.17
C ILE A 138 0.60 18.82 7.80
N ILE A 139 -0.46 18.04 7.56
CA ILE A 139 -0.65 17.31 6.30
C ILE A 139 -1.00 18.30 5.17
N CYS A 140 -1.83 19.29 5.45
CA CYS A 140 -2.16 20.33 4.48
C CYS A 140 -0.91 21.15 4.09
N GLU A 141 -0.09 21.58 5.05
CA GLU A 141 1.16 22.29 4.81
C GLU A 141 2.14 21.49 3.94
N LYS A 142 2.29 20.19 4.24
CA LYS A 142 3.14 19.31 3.43
C LYS A 142 2.58 19.06 2.03
N MET A 143 1.27 18.94 1.90
CA MET A 143 0.61 18.82 0.60
C MET A 143 0.85 20.06 -0.25
N ILE A 144 0.72 21.26 0.32
CA ILE A 144 1.04 22.53 -0.36
C ILE A 144 2.49 22.52 -0.83
N THR A 145 3.45 22.23 0.06
CA THR A 145 4.88 22.20 -0.27
C THR A 145 5.18 21.19 -1.38
N GLY A 146 4.59 19.99 -1.33
CA GLY A 146 4.75 18.96 -2.36
C GLY A 146 4.20 19.41 -3.71
N LEU A 147 3.00 19.99 -3.74
CA LEU A 147 2.38 20.49 -4.97
C LEU A 147 3.14 21.69 -5.56
N GLU A 148 3.65 22.60 -4.73
CA GLU A 148 4.48 23.73 -5.18
C GLU A 148 5.80 23.23 -5.81
N SER A 149 6.46 22.25 -5.16
CA SER A 149 7.67 21.63 -5.70
C SER A 149 7.39 20.94 -7.04
N PHE A 150 6.30 20.16 -7.11
CA PHE A 150 5.87 19.46 -8.32
C PHE A 150 5.57 20.45 -9.46
N TYR A 151 4.85 21.51 -9.16
CA TYR A 151 4.55 22.58 -10.12
C TYR A 151 5.82 23.29 -10.60
N LYS A 152 6.69 23.72 -9.67
CA LYS A 152 7.94 24.43 -9.98
C LYS A 152 8.91 23.59 -10.84
N LYS A 153 9.01 22.29 -10.52
CA LYS A 153 9.84 21.34 -11.29
C LYS A 153 9.19 20.90 -12.60
N LYS A 154 7.99 21.40 -12.92
CA LYS A 154 7.18 21.00 -14.08
C LYS A 154 6.95 19.47 -14.14
N GLY A 155 6.84 18.84 -12.98
CA GLY A 155 6.64 17.38 -12.86
C GLY A 155 5.33 16.88 -13.48
N TYR A 156 4.40 17.76 -13.80
CA TYR A 156 3.14 17.50 -14.49
C TYR A 156 3.28 17.37 -16.02
N LEU A 157 4.45 17.66 -16.59
CA LEU A 157 4.67 17.57 -18.03
C LEU A 157 5.00 16.12 -18.43
N ILE A 158 4.38 15.72 -19.53
CA ILE A 158 4.70 14.44 -20.21
C ILE A 158 5.20 14.79 -21.60
N LYS A 159 6.28 14.14 -22.05
CA LYS A 159 6.81 14.35 -23.40
C LYS A 159 5.82 13.84 -24.46
N VAL A 160 5.26 14.74 -25.23
CA VAL A 160 4.28 14.48 -26.30
C VAL A 160 4.58 15.33 -27.53
N PRO A 161 3.99 15.05 -28.72
CA PRO A 161 4.02 15.96 -29.85
C PRO A 161 3.39 17.32 -29.51
N LYS A 162 4.00 18.43 -30.01
CA LYS A 162 3.65 19.83 -29.68
C LYS A 162 2.15 20.15 -29.71
N LYS A 163 1.42 19.59 -30.66
CA LYS A 163 -0.04 19.80 -30.80
C LYS A 163 -0.88 19.33 -29.61
N TYR A 164 -0.32 18.54 -28.68
CA TYR A 164 -1.00 18.04 -27.48
C TYR A 164 -0.51 18.70 -26.18
N GLU A 165 0.53 19.58 -26.25
CA GLU A 165 1.11 20.21 -25.05
C GLU A 165 0.15 21.15 -24.33
N PHE A 166 -0.83 21.72 -25.02
CA PHE A 166 -1.82 22.65 -24.46
C PHE A 166 -2.55 22.09 -23.23
N VAL A 167 -2.69 20.76 -23.14
CA VAL A 167 -3.39 20.14 -22.00
C VAL A 167 -2.60 20.29 -20.71
N PHE A 168 -1.28 20.32 -20.79
CA PHE A 168 -0.43 20.50 -19.61
C PHE A 168 -0.44 21.92 -19.08
N GLU A 169 -0.61 22.92 -19.93
CA GLU A 169 -0.81 24.32 -19.51
C GLU A 169 -2.09 24.44 -18.68
N LYS A 170 -3.19 23.85 -19.16
CA LYS A 170 -4.46 23.79 -18.43
C LYS A 170 -4.30 23.03 -17.11
N TYR A 171 -3.62 21.87 -17.13
CA TYR A 171 -3.40 21.07 -15.95
C TYR A 171 -2.52 21.81 -14.92
N GLY A 172 -1.44 22.47 -15.35
CA GLY A 172 -0.62 23.31 -14.50
C GLY A 172 -1.41 24.45 -13.85
N SER A 173 -2.29 25.10 -14.61
CA SER A 173 -3.20 26.14 -14.09
C SER A 173 -4.15 25.57 -13.03
N LYS A 174 -4.68 24.35 -13.22
CA LYS A 174 -5.54 23.68 -12.26
C LYS A 174 -4.79 23.28 -10.96
N ILE A 175 -3.54 22.85 -11.06
CA ILE A 175 -2.68 22.59 -9.89
C ILE A 175 -2.46 23.91 -9.11
N LYS A 176 -2.21 25.02 -9.80
CA LYS A 176 -2.03 26.33 -9.18
C LYS A 176 -3.29 26.77 -8.44
N GLU A 177 -4.47 26.63 -9.05
CA GLU A 177 -5.77 26.89 -8.42
C GLU A 177 -5.96 26.10 -7.13
N LEU A 178 -5.63 24.80 -7.14
CA LEU A 178 -5.68 23.97 -5.93
C LEU A 178 -4.72 24.48 -4.85
N ILE A 179 -3.49 24.86 -5.19
CA ILE A 179 -2.52 25.42 -4.25
C ILE A 179 -3.06 26.72 -3.63
N GLU A 180 -3.61 27.60 -4.44
CA GLU A 180 -4.20 28.88 -3.97
C GLU A 180 -5.38 28.66 -3.03
N PHE A 181 -6.28 27.72 -3.37
CA PHE A 181 -7.37 27.29 -2.49
C PHE A 181 -6.86 26.77 -1.15
N LEU A 182 -5.88 25.86 -1.18
CA LEU A 182 -5.31 25.27 0.03
C LEU A 182 -4.69 26.34 0.94
N LYS A 183 -3.93 27.28 0.38
CA LYS A 183 -3.26 28.35 1.15
C LYS A 183 -4.24 29.44 1.63
N GLY A 184 -5.14 29.85 0.76
CA GLY A 184 -6.03 30.98 1.00
C GLY A 184 -7.20 30.68 1.93
N GLU A 185 -7.84 29.53 1.68
CA GLU A 185 -9.10 29.15 2.34
C GLU A 185 -8.92 27.98 3.33
N TYR A 186 -8.38 26.84 2.87
CA TYR A 186 -8.48 25.56 3.55
C TYR A 186 -7.56 25.46 4.78
N LEU A 187 -6.31 25.93 4.68
CA LEU A 187 -5.31 25.83 5.74
C LEU A 187 -5.78 26.47 7.06
N LYS A 188 -6.56 27.54 6.98
CA LYS A 188 -7.13 28.26 8.13
C LYS A 188 -8.20 27.43 8.87
N LYS A 189 -8.74 26.39 8.24
CA LYS A 189 -9.80 25.53 8.76
C LYS A 189 -9.28 24.14 9.15
N CYS A 190 -8.01 23.83 8.86
CA CYS A 190 -7.40 22.57 9.21
C CYS A 190 -7.42 22.33 10.71
N MET A 191 -7.58 21.07 11.10
CA MET A 191 -7.55 20.67 12.52
C MET A 191 -6.11 20.65 13.07
N VAL A 192 -5.96 20.88 14.36
CA VAL A 192 -4.68 20.81 15.08
C VAL A 192 -4.30 19.35 15.37
N GLY A 193 -5.26 18.54 15.73
CA GLY A 193 -5.08 17.11 15.92
C GLY A 193 -4.70 16.40 14.62
N VAL A 194 -4.13 15.21 14.73
CA VAL A 194 -3.64 14.44 13.57
C VAL A 194 -4.38 13.13 13.35
N GLY A 195 -5.25 12.75 14.28
CA GLY A 195 -5.98 11.49 14.26
C GLY A 195 -7.37 11.60 13.64
N VAL A 196 -7.86 10.50 13.10
CA VAL A 196 -9.28 10.39 12.70
C VAL A 196 -10.21 10.63 13.90
N CYS A 197 -9.76 10.30 15.12
CA CYS A 197 -10.52 10.56 16.37
C CYS A 197 -10.83 12.05 16.61
N ASP A 198 -10.11 12.95 15.97
CA ASP A 198 -10.32 14.39 16.06
C ASP A 198 -11.43 14.90 15.10
N LEU A 199 -11.89 14.04 14.19
CA LEU A 199 -13.00 14.32 13.27
C LEU A 199 -14.36 14.08 13.95
N PRO A 200 -15.46 14.68 13.47
CA PRO A 200 -16.80 14.34 13.89
C PRO A 200 -17.07 12.83 13.74
N ASN A 201 -17.54 12.18 14.82
CA ASN A 201 -17.69 10.72 14.92
C ASN A 201 -16.41 9.91 14.64
N GLY A 202 -15.24 10.50 14.88
CA GLY A 202 -13.96 9.98 14.44
C GLY A 202 -13.62 8.58 14.93
N LYS A 203 -13.94 8.25 16.21
CA LYS A 203 -13.71 6.88 16.73
C LYS A 203 -14.57 5.83 16.02
N GLU A 204 -15.81 6.17 15.64
CA GLU A 204 -16.67 5.27 14.86
C GLU A 204 -16.12 5.09 13.44
N ILE A 205 -15.70 6.20 12.81
CA ILE A 205 -15.05 6.18 11.50
C ILE A 205 -13.80 5.29 11.55
N TYR A 206 -12.96 5.43 12.57
CA TYR A 206 -11.74 4.64 12.65
C TYR A 206 -12.03 3.14 12.87
N ARG A 207 -13.01 2.78 13.70
CA ARG A 207 -13.46 1.37 13.82
C ARG A 207 -13.93 0.79 12.49
N TYR A 208 -14.64 1.59 11.69
CA TYR A 208 -15.01 1.20 10.34
C TYR A 208 -13.78 0.99 9.46
N LEU A 209 -12.83 1.92 9.45
CA LEU A 209 -11.60 1.83 8.65
C LEU A 209 -10.75 0.61 9.04
N VAL A 210 -10.59 0.35 10.34
CA VAL A 210 -9.92 -0.86 10.83
C VAL A 210 -10.55 -2.12 10.27
N LYS A 211 -11.89 -2.23 10.33
CA LYS A 211 -12.60 -3.38 9.78
C LYS A 211 -12.49 -3.48 8.26
N ALA A 212 -12.62 -2.38 7.55
CA ALA A 212 -12.53 -2.33 6.10
C ALA A 212 -11.13 -2.72 5.61
N GLN A 213 -10.08 -2.17 6.23
CA GLN A 213 -8.70 -2.40 5.85
C GLN A 213 -8.19 -3.79 6.27
N THR A 214 -8.40 -4.18 7.53
CA THR A 214 -7.90 -5.48 8.02
C THR A 214 -8.76 -6.66 7.60
N THR A 215 -9.99 -6.41 7.16
CA THR A 215 -11.00 -7.43 6.83
C THR A 215 -11.24 -8.45 7.95
N THR A 216 -11.03 -8.01 9.21
CA THR A 216 -11.26 -8.78 10.43
C THR A 216 -12.23 -8.07 11.38
N ASN A 217 -12.73 -8.80 12.38
CA ASN A 217 -13.58 -8.23 13.43
C ASN A 217 -12.77 -7.76 14.67
N ARG A 218 -11.43 -7.63 14.55
CA ARG A 218 -10.61 -7.08 15.64
C ARG A 218 -10.95 -5.61 15.88
N THR A 219 -10.98 -5.21 17.15
CA THR A 219 -11.16 -3.81 17.52
C THR A 219 -9.84 -3.04 17.54
N PRO A 220 -9.86 -1.69 17.48
CA PRO A 220 -8.64 -0.89 17.66
C PRO A 220 -7.92 -1.20 18.97
N GLU A 221 -8.67 -1.44 20.06
CA GLU A 221 -8.14 -1.80 21.38
C GLU A 221 -7.39 -3.14 21.35
N ASP A 222 -7.98 -4.17 20.72
CA ASP A 222 -7.35 -5.49 20.55
C ASP A 222 -6.07 -5.39 19.73
N ILE A 223 -6.09 -4.57 18.67
CA ILE A 223 -4.93 -4.38 17.77
C ILE A 223 -3.82 -3.64 18.50
N TYR A 224 -4.15 -2.60 19.26
CA TYR A 224 -3.17 -1.85 20.07
C TYR A 224 -2.48 -2.75 21.10
N ALA A 225 -3.26 -3.49 21.88
CA ALA A 225 -2.73 -4.43 22.89
C ALA A 225 -1.86 -5.53 22.25
N PHE A 226 -2.32 -6.07 21.12
CA PHE A 226 -1.55 -7.04 20.35
C PHE A 226 -0.25 -6.44 19.81
N GLY A 227 -0.29 -5.20 19.32
CA GLY A 227 0.87 -4.47 18.84
C GLY A 227 1.95 -4.30 19.91
N LEU A 228 1.57 -3.87 21.11
CA LEU A 228 2.49 -3.77 22.27
C LEU A 228 3.16 -5.10 22.60
N LYS A 229 2.38 -6.20 22.59
CA LYS A 229 2.90 -7.54 22.84
C LYS A 229 3.92 -7.97 21.76
N GLU A 230 3.62 -7.73 20.49
CA GLU A 230 4.52 -8.07 19.38
C GLU A 230 5.80 -7.23 19.39
N VAL A 231 5.69 -5.92 19.67
CA VAL A 231 6.89 -5.05 19.82
C VAL A 231 7.81 -5.58 20.94
N SER A 232 7.23 -5.93 22.10
CA SER A 232 8.01 -6.49 23.23
C SER A 232 8.66 -7.83 22.85
N ARG A 233 7.93 -8.73 22.19
CA ARG A 233 8.44 -10.03 21.74
C ARG A 233 9.63 -9.87 20.79
N ILE A 234 9.46 -9.05 19.73
CA ILE A 234 10.49 -8.87 18.70
C ILE A 234 11.71 -8.13 19.26
N LYS A 235 11.50 -7.15 20.15
CA LYS A 235 12.60 -6.49 20.87
C LYS A 235 13.43 -7.53 21.64
N GLY A 236 12.78 -8.46 22.34
CA GLY A 236 13.45 -9.53 23.05
C GLY A 236 14.24 -10.47 22.13
N GLU A 237 13.75 -10.75 20.92
CA GLU A 237 14.47 -11.52 19.91
C GLU A 237 15.70 -10.75 19.37
N LEU A 238 15.55 -9.45 19.15
CA LEU A 238 16.66 -8.57 18.72
C LEU A 238 17.77 -8.49 19.78
N GLU A 239 17.41 -8.39 21.07
CA GLU A 239 18.39 -8.41 22.17
C GLU A 239 19.18 -9.72 22.19
N LYS A 240 18.50 -10.87 22.10
CA LYS A 240 19.16 -12.19 22.04
C LYS A 240 20.06 -12.32 20.82
N LEU A 241 19.62 -11.85 19.66
CA LEU A 241 20.41 -11.86 18.43
C LEU A 241 21.65 -10.98 18.55
N LYS A 242 21.51 -9.77 19.11
CA LYS A 242 22.62 -8.85 19.41
C LYS A 242 23.69 -9.53 20.25
N GLU A 243 23.29 -10.18 21.36
CA GLU A 243 24.21 -10.91 22.24
C GLU A 243 24.89 -12.07 21.51
N LYS A 244 24.15 -12.87 20.73
CA LYS A 244 24.69 -13.95 19.89
C LYS A 244 25.72 -13.44 18.88
N MET A 245 25.53 -12.24 18.32
CA MET A 245 26.48 -11.58 17.42
C MET A 245 27.67 -10.93 18.15
N GLY A 246 27.78 -11.06 19.47
CA GLY A 246 28.92 -10.59 20.28
C GLY A 246 28.85 -9.12 20.70
N PHE A 247 27.70 -8.45 20.54
CA PHE A 247 27.57 -7.03 20.93
C PHE A 247 27.09 -6.87 22.38
N LYS A 248 27.91 -6.20 23.21
CA LYS A 248 27.64 -5.90 24.64
C LYS A 248 27.22 -4.44 24.82
N CYS A 249 26.29 -3.93 23.99
CA CYS A 249 25.83 -2.55 24.03
C CYS A 249 24.32 -2.48 24.04
N SER A 250 23.74 -1.28 24.17
CA SER A 250 22.29 -1.09 24.02
C SER A 250 21.82 -1.46 22.60
N LEU A 251 20.53 -1.77 22.44
CA LEU A 251 19.98 -2.11 21.13
C LEU A 251 20.13 -0.97 20.12
N LEU A 252 19.95 0.28 20.55
CA LEU A 252 20.13 1.45 19.70
C LEU A 252 21.60 1.65 19.26
N GLU A 253 22.56 1.38 20.14
CA GLU A 253 23.98 1.39 19.77
C GLU A 253 24.33 0.26 18.82
N PHE A 254 23.75 -0.92 19.01
CA PHE A 254 23.90 -2.03 18.07
C PHE A 254 23.40 -1.63 16.69
N TYR A 255 22.21 -1.03 16.59
CA TYR A 255 21.69 -0.52 15.34
C TYR A 255 22.63 0.49 14.67
N LYS A 256 23.15 1.46 15.45
CA LYS A 256 24.12 2.44 14.93
C LYS A 256 25.38 1.77 14.40
N LYS A 257 25.92 0.77 15.10
CA LYS A 257 27.08 0.00 14.64
C LYS A 257 26.81 -0.79 13.37
N MET A 258 25.64 -1.43 13.27
CA MET A 258 25.22 -2.13 12.04
C MET A 258 25.11 -1.16 10.87
N LYS A 259 24.50 0.01 11.09
CA LYS A 259 24.30 1.03 10.06
C LYS A 259 25.63 1.70 9.64
N ALA A 260 26.54 1.93 10.58
CA ALA A 260 27.83 2.58 10.29
C ALA A 260 28.83 1.69 9.55
N ASN A 261 28.61 0.36 9.50
CA ASN A 261 29.55 -0.55 8.88
C ASN A 261 29.45 -0.50 7.33
N PRO A 262 30.48 0.00 6.62
CA PRO A 262 30.43 0.16 5.15
C PRO A 262 30.31 -1.18 4.41
N LYS A 263 30.69 -2.31 5.01
CA LYS A 263 30.54 -3.66 4.43
C LYS A 263 29.06 -4.04 4.22
N ASN A 264 28.17 -3.37 4.94
CA ASN A 264 26.73 -3.59 4.87
C ASN A 264 26.08 -2.99 3.61
N TYR A 265 26.83 -2.29 2.79
CA TYR A 265 26.32 -1.61 1.60
C TYR A 265 27.04 -2.07 0.35
N CYS A 266 26.40 -1.87 -0.79
CA CYS A 266 27.02 -2.01 -2.09
C CYS A 266 27.78 -0.73 -2.44
N ALA A 267 28.84 -0.84 -3.23
CA ALA A 267 29.65 0.31 -3.63
C ALA A 267 28.96 1.20 -4.69
N THR A 268 28.03 0.65 -5.46
CA THR A 268 27.39 1.34 -6.58
C THR A 268 25.89 1.04 -6.64
N LYS A 269 25.10 1.94 -7.29
CA LYS A 269 23.69 1.74 -7.58
C LYS A 269 23.42 0.45 -8.38
N ASP A 270 24.29 0.11 -9.34
CA ASP A 270 24.18 -1.14 -10.09
C ASP A 270 24.51 -2.36 -9.24
N GLY A 271 25.48 -2.23 -8.33
CA GLY A 271 25.80 -3.26 -7.34
C GLY A 271 24.61 -3.60 -6.43
N VAL A 272 23.78 -2.61 -6.07
CA VAL A 272 22.52 -2.84 -5.32
C VAL A 272 21.58 -3.75 -6.12
N VAL A 273 21.35 -3.45 -7.41
CA VAL A 273 20.46 -4.26 -8.26
C VAL A 273 21.00 -5.68 -8.45
N GLN A 274 22.33 -5.81 -8.67
CA GLN A 274 23.00 -7.11 -8.81
C GLN A 274 22.87 -7.95 -7.53
N GLU A 275 22.99 -7.33 -6.36
CA GLU A 275 22.84 -8.02 -5.09
C GLU A 275 21.40 -8.50 -4.85
N TYR A 276 20.40 -7.70 -5.18
CA TYR A 276 18.99 -8.16 -5.17
C TYR A 276 18.77 -9.33 -6.14
N ALA A 277 19.36 -9.30 -7.31
CA ALA A 277 19.28 -10.40 -8.28
C ALA A 277 19.94 -11.68 -7.73
N ARG A 278 21.11 -11.55 -7.07
CA ARG A 278 21.82 -12.67 -6.42
C ARG A 278 20.97 -13.28 -5.28
N VAL A 279 20.37 -12.43 -4.44
CA VAL A 279 19.48 -12.87 -3.37
C VAL A 279 18.24 -13.56 -3.94
N GLY A 280 17.64 -13.01 -4.99
CA GLY A 280 16.49 -13.63 -5.66
C GLY A 280 16.80 -15.01 -6.24
N LYS A 281 18.02 -15.20 -6.80
CA LYS A 281 18.50 -16.52 -7.25
C LYS A 281 18.63 -17.51 -6.08
N LYS A 282 19.26 -17.10 -4.97
CA LYS A 282 19.36 -17.93 -3.75
C LYS A 282 17.97 -18.37 -3.25
N ILE A 283 17.02 -17.44 -3.15
CA ILE A 283 15.64 -17.75 -2.72
C ILE A 283 15.00 -18.79 -3.65
N ARG A 284 15.17 -18.67 -4.96
CA ARG A 284 14.63 -19.64 -5.94
C ARG A 284 15.21 -21.04 -5.71
N GLU A 285 16.49 -21.13 -5.44
CA GLU A 285 17.21 -22.41 -5.27
C GLU A 285 16.93 -23.06 -3.92
N THR A 286 16.56 -22.29 -2.90
CA THR A 286 16.33 -22.76 -1.52
C THR A 286 14.85 -22.72 -1.13
N VAL A 287 14.32 -21.53 -0.83
CA VAL A 287 12.97 -21.33 -0.28
C VAL A 287 11.88 -21.85 -1.23
N MET A 288 11.98 -21.54 -2.52
CA MET A 288 10.96 -21.97 -3.48
C MET A 288 10.91 -23.49 -3.59
N LYS A 289 12.05 -24.17 -3.72
CA LYS A 289 12.10 -25.63 -3.79
C LYS A 289 11.57 -26.32 -2.54
N LYS A 290 11.80 -25.72 -1.37
CA LYS A 290 11.40 -26.29 -0.08
C LYS A 290 9.90 -26.11 0.20
N TYR A 291 9.32 -24.97 -0.17
CA TYR A 291 8.01 -24.56 0.31
C TYR A 291 6.94 -24.46 -0.77
N PHE A 292 7.29 -24.60 -2.06
CA PHE A 292 6.34 -24.43 -3.17
C PHE A 292 6.44 -25.53 -4.21
N TRP A 293 5.28 -25.97 -4.73
CA TRP A 293 5.21 -26.93 -5.83
C TRP A 293 5.42 -26.26 -7.20
N ASP A 294 4.95 -25.06 -7.35
CA ASP A 294 4.85 -24.37 -8.63
C ASP A 294 5.90 -23.27 -8.74
N GLU A 295 6.52 -23.15 -9.90
CA GLU A 295 7.29 -21.98 -10.30
C GLU A 295 6.41 -21.00 -11.04
N VAL A 296 6.82 -19.73 -11.06
CA VAL A 296 6.18 -18.66 -11.83
C VAL A 296 7.20 -17.95 -12.71
N LYS A 297 6.73 -17.32 -13.80
CA LYS A 297 7.58 -16.50 -14.67
C LYS A 297 8.27 -15.41 -13.86
N PRO A 298 9.55 -15.09 -14.17
CA PRO A 298 10.32 -14.11 -13.40
C PRO A 298 9.73 -12.68 -13.50
N TYR A 299 10.00 -11.86 -12.49
CA TYR A 299 9.74 -10.42 -12.50
C TYR A 299 10.87 -9.65 -13.18
N LYS A 300 10.60 -8.42 -13.58
CA LYS A 300 11.63 -7.46 -13.93
C LYS A 300 12.14 -6.80 -12.65
N LEU A 301 13.47 -6.67 -12.56
CA LEU A 301 14.14 -5.95 -11.49
C LEU A 301 14.76 -4.69 -12.08
N ILE A 302 14.28 -3.50 -11.69
CA ILE A 302 14.72 -2.24 -12.25
C ILE A 302 14.86 -1.15 -11.18
N LYS A 303 15.71 -0.17 -11.44
CA LYS A 303 15.82 1.02 -10.60
C LYS A 303 14.58 1.91 -10.76
N VAL A 304 14.16 2.55 -9.68
CA VAL A 304 13.18 3.63 -9.75
C VAL A 304 13.73 4.74 -10.66
N PRO A 305 12.94 5.30 -11.59
CA PRO A 305 13.37 6.45 -12.40
C PRO A 305 13.78 7.64 -11.51
N ARG A 306 14.81 8.39 -11.92
CA ARG A 306 15.39 9.48 -11.10
C ARG A 306 14.40 10.55 -10.66
N ASP A 307 13.48 10.90 -11.55
CA ASP A 307 12.42 11.88 -11.30
C ASP A 307 11.37 11.40 -10.29
N MET A 308 11.43 10.14 -9.90
CA MET A 308 10.52 9.49 -8.97
C MET A 308 11.20 8.96 -7.70
N GLU A 309 12.52 9.07 -7.60
CA GLU A 309 13.25 8.59 -6.43
C GLU A 309 12.81 9.30 -5.14
N ASP A 310 12.50 10.60 -5.23
CA ASP A 310 11.97 11.39 -4.11
C ASP A 310 10.53 10.98 -3.80
N GLY A 311 10.27 10.60 -2.54
CA GLY A 311 8.94 10.25 -2.06
C GLY A 311 8.48 8.81 -2.31
N ASN A 312 9.29 7.97 -2.98
CA ASN A 312 9.03 6.54 -3.09
C ASN A 312 9.80 5.73 -2.05
N ALA A 313 9.19 4.62 -1.61
CA ALA A 313 9.81 3.66 -0.70
C ALA A 313 11.13 3.11 -1.26
N GLY A 314 11.98 2.54 -0.39
CA GLY A 314 13.26 1.92 -0.77
C GLY A 314 13.10 0.81 -1.81
N ALA A 315 11.97 0.10 -1.82
CA ALA A 315 11.59 -0.82 -2.90
C ALA A 315 10.09 -1.10 -2.86
N PHE A 316 9.52 -1.49 -4.01
CA PHE A 316 8.11 -1.84 -4.14
C PHE A 316 7.85 -2.70 -5.38
N TYR A 317 6.76 -3.45 -5.36
CA TYR A 317 6.35 -4.30 -6.47
C TYR A 317 5.09 -3.76 -7.18
N TYR A 318 5.15 -3.69 -8.51
CA TYR A 318 3.96 -3.48 -9.33
C TYR A 318 3.52 -4.77 -10.02
N PRO A 319 2.28 -5.21 -9.81
CA PRO A 319 1.76 -6.41 -10.45
C PRO A 319 1.77 -6.31 -11.97
N GLY A 320 2.10 -7.42 -12.60
CA GLY A 320 1.86 -7.60 -14.01
C GLY A 320 0.38 -7.84 -14.30
N ASN A 321 0.10 -8.00 -15.57
CA ASN A 321 -1.19 -8.51 -16.05
C ASN A 321 -0.95 -9.58 -17.12
N LYS A 322 -1.96 -9.96 -17.90
CA LYS A 322 -1.80 -10.95 -18.98
C LYS A 322 -0.74 -10.57 -20.01
N LYS A 323 -0.48 -9.27 -20.22
CA LYS A 323 0.43 -8.74 -21.25
C LYS A 323 1.70 -8.13 -20.66
N ARG A 324 1.66 -7.65 -19.43
CA ARG A 324 2.76 -6.97 -18.75
C ARG A 324 3.34 -7.89 -17.66
N VAL A 325 4.66 -7.99 -17.61
CA VAL A 325 5.38 -8.69 -16.54
C VAL A 325 5.36 -7.84 -15.26
N GLY A 326 5.26 -8.47 -14.11
CA GLY A 326 5.41 -7.80 -12.82
C GLY A 326 6.81 -7.22 -12.66
N THR A 327 6.90 -6.09 -11.99
CA THR A 327 8.15 -5.35 -11.84
C THR A 327 8.44 -5.04 -10.38
N PHE A 328 9.60 -5.44 -9.93
CA PHE A 328 10.16 -5.08 -8.64
C PHE A 328 11.06 -3.84 -8.83
N TYR A 329 10.65 -2.72 -8.29
CA TYR A 329 11.37 -1.46 -8.33
C TYR A 329 12.28 -1.32 -7.11
N ILE A 330 13.51 -0.88 -7.32
CA ILE A 330 14.48 -0.59 -6.26
C ILE A 330 14.82 0.90 -6.32
N ASN A 331 14.59 1.61 -5.23
CA ASN A 331 15.01 2.99 -5.09
C ASN A 331 16.51 3.02 -4.77
N THR A 332 17.29 3.58 -5.66
CA THR A 332 18.74 3.69 -5.53
C THR A 332 19.20 5.13 -5.33
N ARG A 333 18.31 6.03 -4.88
CA ARG A 333 18.65 7.42 -4.57
C ARG A 333 19.87 7.50 -3.64
N ASP A 334 19.79 6.82 -2.52
CA ASP A 334 20.91 6.59 -1.61
C ASP A 334 21.14 5.07 -1.44
N ILE A 335 22.34 4.59 -1.76
CA ILE A 335 22.70 3.18 -1.61
C ILE A 335 22.61 2.70 -0.15
N ARG A 336 22.72 3.62 0.81
CA ARG A 336 22.63 3.34 2.25
C ARG A 336 21.21 3.04 2.71
N GLU A 337 20.20 3.35 1.92
CA GLU A 337 18.81 2.92 2.14
C GLU A 337 18.60 1.43 1.79
N ASN A 338 19.63 0.76 1.21
CA ASN A 338 19.59 -0.64 0.80
C ASN A 338 20.69 -1.48 1.49
N PRO A 339 20.66 -1.63 2.81
CA PRO A 339 21.66 -2.44 3.49
C PRO A 339 21.48 -3.93 3.15
N LYS A 340 22.59 -4.63 2.90
CA LYS A 340 22.58 -6.05 2.48
C LYS A 340 21.86 -6.97 3.46
N TYR A 341 21.89 -6.68 4.76
CA TYR A 341 21.19 -7.48 5.76
C TYR A 341 19.66 -7.47 5.60
N SER A 342 19.08 -6.46 4.98
CA SER A 342 17.64 -6.37 4.77
C SER A 342 17.18 -6.91 3.40
N MET A 343 18.09 -7.11 2.45
CA MET A 343 17.73 -7.47 1.07
C MET A 343 17.04 -8.83 0.96
N MET A 344 17.39 -9.81 1.82
CA MET A 344 16.72 -11.11 1.84
C MET A 344 15.24 -10.95 2.19
N ALA A 345 14.92 -10.27 3.30
CA ALA A 345 13.55 -10.08 3.75
C ALA A 345 12.73 -9.31 2.72
N LEU A 346 13.31 -8.23 2.15
CA LEU A 346 12.60 -7.41 1.17
C LEU A 346 12.38 -8.16 -0.17
N THR A 347 13.35 -8.99 -0.61
CA THR A 347 13.17 -9.83 -1.81
C THR A 347 12.10 -10.91 -1.60
N LEU A 348 12.03 -11.48 -0.40
CA LEU A 348 10.96 -12.42 -0.03
C LEU A 348 9.58 -11.74 -0.02
N HIS A 349 9.50 -10.47 0.38
CA HIS A 349 8.27 -9.69 0.43
C HIS A 349 7.79 -9.28 -0.96
N GLU A 350 8.63 -8.59 -1.73
CA GLU A 350 8.26 -7.99 -3.02
C GLU A 350 8.35 -8.98 -4.20
N GLY A 351 9.31 -9.91 -4.12
CA GLY A 351 9.62 -10.88 -5.16
C GLY A 351 8.93 -12.22 -4.94
N ILE A 352 9.75 -13.25 -4.73
CA ILE A 352 9.34 -14.64 -4.52
C ILE A 352 9.74 -15.10 -3.11
N PRO A 353 8.82 -15.75 -2.37
CA PRO A 353 7.44 -16.10 -2.70
C PRO A 353 6.39 -15.02 -2.40
N GLY A 354 6.77 -13.76 -2.19
CA GLY A 354 5.89 -12.66 -1.80
C GLY A 354 4.96 -12.16 -2.91
N HIS A 355 4.84 -10.84 -3.05
CA HIS A 355 3.85 -10.20 -3.93
C HIS A 355 3.92 -10.66 -5.38
N HIS A 356 5.15 -10.76 -5.95
CA HIS A 356 5.28 -11.23 -7.33
C HIS A 356 4.74 -12.65 -7.49
N TYR A 357 5.15 -13.58 -6.63
CA TYR A 357 4.67 -14.96 -6.69
C TYR A 357 3.16 -15.04 -6.50
N GLN A 358 2.62 -14.36 -5.51
CA GLN A 358 1.20 -14.33 -5.20
C GLN A 358 0.33 -13.95 -6.41
N TYR A 359 0.60 -12.79 -7.00
CA TYR A 359 -0.19 -12.30 -8.15
C TYR A 359 0.09 -13.11 -9.41
N ARG A 360 1.36 -13.43 -9.67
CA ARG A 360 1.75 -14.14 -10.88
C ARG A 360 1.22 -15.57 -10.89
N TYR A 361 1.28 -16.26 -9.76
CA TYR A 361 0.68 -17.57 -9.58
C TYR A 361 -0.82 -17.56 -9.91
N MET A 362 -1.58 -16.64 -9.33
CA MET A 362 -3.01 -16.53 -9.60
C MET A 362 -3.31 -16.27 -11.07
N ILE A 363 -2.53 -15.43 -11.75
CA ILE A 363 -2.70 -15.13 -13.17
C ILE A 363 -2.37 -16.36 -14.03
N GLU A 364 -1.30 -17.10 -13.75
CA GLU A 364 -0.87 -18.29 -14.50
C GLU A 364 -1.80 -19.47 -14.29
N LYS A 365 -2.36 -19.62 -13.08
CA LYS A 365 -3.44 -20.59 -12.79
C LYS A 365 -4.80 -20.16 -13.35
N LYS A 366 -4.84 -19.05 -14.11
CA LYS A 366 -6.06 -18.52 -14.76
C LYS A 366 -7.19 -18.23 -13.77
N ILE A 367 -6.85 -17.87 -12.53
CA ILE A 367 -7.86 -17.41 -11.59
C ILE A 367 -8.52 -16.15 -12.16
N PRO A 368 -9.86 -16.07 -12.18
CA PRO A 368 -10.56 -14.94 -12.78
C PRO A 368 -10.20 -13.61 -12.10
N PHE A 369 -10.05 -12.54 -12.88
CA PHE A 369 -9.68 -11.21 -12.37
C PHE A 369 -10.62 -10.68 -11.29
N TYR A 370 -11.92 -11.00 -11.36
CA TYR A 370 -12.86 -10.64 -10.29
C TYR A 370 -12.60 -11.33 -8.95
N LYS A 371 -11.83 -12.42 -8.93
CA LYS A 371 -11.34 -13.06 -7.69
C LYS A 371 -9.99 -12.50 -7.23
N ILE A 372 -9.21 -11.91 -8.13
CA ILE A 372 -7.89 -11.35 -7.80
C ILE A 372 -8.04 -9.88 -7.39
N TYR A 373 -8.91 -9.14 -8.05
CA TYR A 373 -9.02 -7.70 -7.95
C TYR A 373 -10.44 -7.21 -7.63
N GLY A 374 -11.36 -8.11 -7.29
CA GLY A 374 -12.77 -7.76 -7.07
C GLY A 374 -13.07 -7.15 -5.70
N ILE A 375 -12.09 -7.17 -4.80
CA ILE A 375 -12.19 -6.61 -3.45
C ILE A 375 -10.91 -5.88 -3.08
N ASP A 376 -10.96 -5.01 -2.07
CA ASP A 376 -9.75 -4.52 -1.43
C ASP A 376 -9.10 -5.67 -0.65
N GLY A 377 -7.95 -6.09 -1.12
CA GLY A 377 -7.19 -7.22 -0.59
C GLY A 377 -5.95 -6.82 0.20
N SER A 378 -5.84 -5.57 0.64
CA SER A 378 -4.62 -5.06 1.27
C SER A 378 -4.12 -5.95 2.40
N ALA A 379 -4.97 -6.36 3.35
CA ALA A 379 -4.56 -7.21 4.45
C ALA A 379 -4.17 -8.64 4.02
N TYR A 380 -4.80 -9.17 2.98
CA TYR A 380 -4.44 -10.46 2.40
C TYR A 380 -3.08 -10.38 1.67
N ALA A 381 -2.86 -9.33 0.87
CA ALA A 381 -1.64 -9.16 0.09
C ALA A 381 -0.43 -8.86 0.99
N GLU A 382 -0.55 -7.86 1.87
CA GLU A 382 0.52 -7.46 2.78
C GLU A 382 0.82 -8.53 3.83
N GLY A 383 -0.24 -9.20 4.31
CA GLY A 383 -0.10 -10.34 5.20
C GLY A 383 0.65 -11.50 4.58
N TRP A 384 0.41 -11.78 3.29
CA TRP A 384 1.17 -12.76 2.53
C TRP A 384 2.64 -12.34 2.35
N GLY A 385 2.91 -11.09 2.00
CA GLY A 385 4.28 -10.56 1.88
C GLY A 385 5.06 -10.72 3.17
N LEU A 386 4.47 -10.36 4.31
CA LEU A 386 5.11 -10.49 5.61
C LEU A 386 5.26 -11.96 6.04
N TYR A 387 4.29 -12.81 5.72
CA TYR A 387 4.38 -14.25 5.91
C TYR A 387 5.52 -14.84 5.08
N ALA A 388 5.67 -14.41 3.84
CA ALA A 388 6.76 -14.84 2.95
C ALA A 388 8.15 -14.52 3.53
N GLU A 389 8.33 -13.36 4.16
CA GLU A 389 9.55 -13.03 4.90
C GLU A 389 9.91 -14.09 5.95
N SER A 390 8.91 -14.71 6.59
CA SER A 390 9.13 -15.73 7.62
C SER A 390 9.60 -17.08 7.09
N LEU A 391 9.58 -17.31 5.79
CA LEU A 391 10.00 -18.56 5.14
C LEU A 391 11.49 -18.54 4.75
N GLY A 392 12.17 -17.41 4.90
CA GLY A 392 13.56 -17.23 4.51
C GLY A 392 14.53 -18.11 5.31
N ASP A 393 15.61 -18.51 4.65
CA ASP A 393 16.75 -19.17 5.28
C ASP A 393 17.80 -18.11 5.66
N TYR A 394 17.74 -17.67 6.92
CA TYR A 394 18.50 -16.53 7.45
C TYR A 394 19.71 -16.99 8.26
N ASP A 395 20.89 -16.40 7.99
CA ASP A 395 21.97 -16.33 8.95
C ASP A 395 21.71 -15.18 9.96
N ASP A 396 22.54 -15.07 11.01
CA ASP A 396 22.33 -14.06 12.05
C ASP A 396 22.31 -12.62 11.50
N TYR A 397 23.09 -12.37 10.46
CA TYR A 397 23.19 -11.06 9.82
C TYR A 397 21.91 -10.68 9.04
N SER A 398 21.44 -11.56 8.19
CA SER A 398 20.19 -11.34 7.45
C SER A 398 18.94 -11.48 8.35
N TYR A 399 19.03 -12.26 9.45
CA TYR A 399 17.98 -12.34 10.45
C TYR A 399 17.79 -11.02 11.20
N PHE A 400 18.87 -10.30 11.47
CA PHE A 400 18.79 -8.93 11.98
C PHE A 400 17.96 -8.03 11.06
N GLY A 401 18.18 -8.10 9.74
CA GLY A 401 17.41 -7.34 8.76
C GLY A 401 15.93 -7.71 8.78
N ARG A 402 15.62 -9.00 8.85
CA ARG A 402 14.23 -9.49 8.98
C ARG A 402 13.57 -8.97 10.26
N LEU A 403 14.22 -9.09 11.42
CA LEU A 403 13.66 -8.62 12.69
C LEU A 403 13.47 -7.10 12.70
N SER A 404 14.39 -6.35 12.07
CA SER A 404 14.26 -4.89 11.92
C SER A 404 13.02 -4.50 11.13
N TYR A 405 12.67 -5.26 10.08
CA TYR A 405 11.42 -5.06 9.36
C TYR A 405 10.21 -5.57 10.14
N GLU A 406 10.32 -6.69 10.87
CA GLU A 406 9.20 -7.23 11.65
C GLU A 406 8.80 -6.28 12.80
N ILE A 407 9.77 -5.72 13.54
CA ILE A 407 9.46 -4.74 14.61
C ILE A 407 8.84 -3.48 14.03
N PHE A 408 9.32 -3.00 12.88
CA PHE A 408 8.73 -1.87 12.18
C PHE A 408 7.24 -2.11 11.86
N ARG A 409 6.86 -3.31 11.40
CA ARG A 409 5.46 -3.66 11.12
C ARG A 409 4.63 -3.86 12.40
N ALA A 410 5.25 -4.28 13.50
CA ALA A 410 4.58 -4.35 14.80
C ALA A 410 4.30 -2.95 15.38
N LEU A 411 5.25 -2.02 15.24
CA LEU A 411 5.08 -0.63 15.65
C LEU A 411 3.92 0.05 14.93
N ARG A 412 3.64 -0.28 13.67
CA ARG A 412 2.49 0.23 12.94
C ARG A 412 1.17 -0.03 13.66
N LEU A 413 1.01 -1.21 14.29
CA LEU A 413 -0.20 -1.54 15.04
C LEU A 413 -0.42 -0.58 16.22
N VAL A 414 0.66 -0.20 16.90
CA VAL A 414 0.62 0.70 18.06
C VAL A 414 0.44 2.14 17.64
N VAL A 415 1.21 2.58 16.64
CA VAL A 415 1.24 3.99 16.23
C VAL A 415 -0.02 4.40 15.48
N ASP A 416 -0.49 3.60 14.53
CA ASP A 416 -1.72 3.89 13.78
C ASP A 416 -2.94 3.96 14.72
N THR A 417 -3.12 2.96 15.60
CA THR A 417 -4.19 3.00 16.62
C THR A 417 -3.96 4.10 17.64
N GLY A 418 -2.71 4.36 18.01
CA GLY A 418 -2.32 5.46 18.89
C GLY A 418 -2.78 6.80 18.37
N ILE A 419 -2.49 7.10 17.11
CA ILE A 419 -2.89 8.34 16.44
C ILE A 419 -4.42 8.41 16.30
N HIS A 420 -5.02 7.42 15.65
CA HIS A 420 -6.39 7.52 15.16
C HIS A 420 -7.48 7.13 16.16
N TYR A 421 -7.12 6.43 17.22
CA TYR A 421 -8.07 6.00 18.25
C TYR A 421 -7.79 6.61 19.62
N TYR A 422 -6.50 6.70 20.01
CA TYR A 422 -6.09 7.22 21.31
C TYR A 422 -5.64 8.69 21.29
N GLY A 423 -5.64 9.36 20.13
CA GLY A 423 -5.33 10.78 20.01
C GLY A 423 -3.85 11.11 20.26
N TRP A 424 -2.93 10.23 19.86
CA TRP A 424 -1.51 10.55 19.94
C TRP A 424 -1.16 11.74 19.05
N THR A 425 -0.33 12.62 19.59
CA THR A 425 0.25 13.71 18.80
C THR A 425 1.25 13.17 17.78
N TYR A 426 1.51 13.94 16.73
CA TYR A 426 2.57 13.65 15.76
C TYR A 426 3.91 13.36 16.45
N LYS A 427 4.31 14.27 17.38
CA LYS A 427 5.56 14.13 18.12
C LYS A 427 5.62 12.80 18.90
N ARG A 428 4.55 12.44 19.62
CA ARG A 428 4.51 11.18 20.38
C ARG A 428 4.65 9.96 19.47
N ALA A 429 4.01 9.97 18.30
CA ALA A 429 4.10 8.88 17.33
C ALA A 429 5.53 8.70 16.81
N VAL A 430 6.18 9.82 16.44
CA VAL A 430 7.56 9.80 15.95
C VAL A 430 8.53 9.37 17.07
N ASP A 431 8.44 9.96 18.25
CA ASP A 431 9.32 9.63 19.38
C ASP A 431 9.23 8.14 19.76
N TYR A 432 7.99 7.59 19.78
CA TYR A 432 7.78 6.17 20.07
C TYR A 432 8.44 5.27 19.02
N MET A 433 8.38 5.60 17.73
CA MET A 433 9.06 4.82 16.70
C MET A 433 10.61 4.93 16.81
N MET A 434 11.11 6.12 17.17
CA MET A 434 12.55 6.35 17.36
C MET A 434 13.16 5.50 18.48
N GLU A 435 12.40 5.06 19.47
CA GLU A 435 12.87 4.19 20.55
C GLU A 435 13.24 2.78 20.07
N TYR A 436 12.67 2.33 18.95
CA TYR A 436 12.77 0.94 18.50
C TYR A 436 13.44 0.76 17.14
N LEU A 437 13.60 1.82 16.36
CA LEU A 437 14.09 1.74 14.98
C LEU A 437 15.44 2.44 14.81
N SER A 438 16.23 1.89 13.89
CA SER A 438 17.48 2.51 13.44
C SER A 438 17.29 3.47 12.25
N PHE A 439 16.06 3.81 11.92
CA PHE A 439 15.75 4.67 10.78
C PHE A 439 16.15 6.13 11.06
N GLU A 440 16.42 6.87 9.98
CA GLU A 440 16.61 8.31 10.13
C GLU A 440 15.30 8.98 10.53
N ARG A 441 15.41 10.12 11.22
CA ARG A 441 14.23 10.89 11.65
C ARG A 441 13.29 11.20 10.48
N SER A 442 13.85 11.57 9.33
CA SER A 442 13.08 11.88 8.11
C SER A 442 12.30 10.67 7.56
N GLU A 443 12.85 9.45 7.69
CA GLU A 443 12.16 8.22 7.28
C GLU A 443 10.97 7.95 8.21
N ILE A 444 11.15 8.14 9.52
CA ILE A 444 10.09 7.97 10.51
C ILE A 444 9.01 9.04 10.35
N ASP A 445 9.40 10.29 10.12
CA ASP A 445 8.47 11.38 9.82
C ASP A 445 7.61 11.05 8.59
N SER A 446 8.20 10.54 7.51
CA SER A 446 7.47 10.12 6.30
C SER A 446 6.49 8.98 6.58
N GLU A 447 6.89 7.99 7.40
CA GLU A 447 6.01 6.88 7.76
C GLU A 447 4.85 7.32 8.65
N VAL A 448 5.08 8.16 9.65
CA VAL A 448 4.02 8.71 10.51
C VAL A 448 3.02 9.53 9.68
N GLU A 449 3.51 10.33 8.74
CA GLU A 449 2.65 11.05 7.79
C GLU A 449 1.81 10.11 6.93
N ARG A 450 2.40 9.02 6.46
CA ARG A 450 1.67 8.00 5.71
C ARG A 450 0.54 7.40 6.55
N TYR A 451 0.78 7.11 7.84
CA TYR A 451 -0.28 6.58 8.71
C TYR A 451 -1.39 7.61 8.89
N ILE A 452 -1.06 8.89 9.10
CA ILE A 452 -2.05 9.97 9.22
C ILE A 452 -2.89 10.11 7.93
N CYS A 453 -2.26 10.00 6.76
CA CYS A 453 -2.92 10.16 5.47
C CYS A 453 -3.78 8.94 5.05
N VAL A 454 -3.40 7.73 5.49
CA VAL A 454 -4.08 6.48 5.10
C VAL A 454 -4.39 5.63 6.34
N PRO A 455 -5.36 6.06 7.16
CA PRO A 455 -5.68 5.42 8.44
C PRO A 455 -6.02 3.93 8.30
N ALA A 456 -5.53 3.13 9.24
CA ALA A 456 -5.71 1.68 9.34
C ALA A 456 -5.02 0.84 8.24
N GLN A 457 -4.50 1.42 7.14
CA GLN A 457 -3.79 0.65 6.11
C GLN A 457 -2.53 -0.01 6.69
N ALA A 458 -1.81 0.69 7.56
CA ALA A 458 -0.59 0.19 8.19
C ALA A 458 -0.82 -1.07 9.04
N LEU A 459 -2.04 -1.32 9.50
CA LEU A 459 -2.42 -2.52 10.27
C LEU A 459 -2.47 -3.79 9.43
N CYS A 460 -2.70 -3.67 8.13
CA CYS A 460 -2.87 -4.78 7.19
C CYS A 460 -1.75 -5.80 7.24
N TYR A 461 -0.52 -5.32 7.35
CA TYR A 461 0.71 -6.13 7.33
C TYR A 461 0.73 -7.19 8.43
N LYS A 462 0.82 -6.77 9.68
CA LYS A 462 0.99 -7.68 10.83
C LYS A 462 -0.29 -8.44 11.16
N ILE A 463 -1.46 -7.85 10.96
CA ILE A 463 -2.75 -8.54 11.14
C ILE A 463 -2.90 -9.64 10.08
N GLY A 464 -2.59 -9.35 8.82
CA GLY A 464 -2.64 -10.35 7.75
C GLY A 464 -1.68 -11.50 7.97
N GLU A 465 -0.41 -11.22 8.31
CA GLU A 465 0.59 -12.22 8.66
C GLU A 465 0.12 -13.13 9.78
N THR A 466 -0.42 -12.55 10.86
CA THR A 466 -0.88 -13.30 12.02
C THR A 466 -2.00 -14.28 11.65
N VAL A 467 -2.91 -13.85 10.78
CA VAL A 467 -3.99 -14.72 10.30
C VAL A 467 -3.43 -15.87 9.45
N ILE A 468 -2.54 -15.57 8.51
CA ILE A 468 -1.97 -16.60 7.62
C ILE A 468 -1.11 -17.59 8.41
N LYS A 469 -0.29 -17.13 9.37
CA LYS A 469 0.49 -17.99 10.26
C LYS A 469 -0.42 -18.90 11.10
N GLY A 470 -1.47 -18.35 11.69
CA GLY A 470 -2.42 -19.15 12.45
C GLY A 470 -3.10 -20.24 11.61
N LEU A 471 -3.48 -19.92 10.37
CA LEU A 471 -4.04 -20.88 9.43
C LEU A 471 -3.01 -21.97 9.03
N ARG A 472 -1.74 -21.60 8.85
CA ARG A 472 -0.65 -22.54 8.60
C ARG A 472 -0.48 -23.49 9.77
N ASP A 473 -0.41 -22.97 10.98
CA ASP A 473 -0.18 -23.76 12.18
C ASP A 473 -1.34 -24.74 12.42
N ASP A 474 -2.59 -24.30 12.21
CA ASP A 474 -3.77 -25.15 12.26
C ASP A 474 -3.77 -26.23 11.16
N TYR A 475 -3.34 -25.86 9.95
CA TYR A 475 -3.25 -26.80 8.83
C TYR A 475 -2.19 -27.86 9.07
N MET A 476 -1.00 -27.46 9.52
CA MET A 476 0.15 -28.34 9.73
C MET A 476 -0.02 -29.33 10.90
N ARG A 477 -1.01 -29.13 11.79
CA ARG A 477 -1.38 -30.12 12.82
C ARG A 477 -2.17 -31.33 12.29
N ARG A 478 -2.60 -31.29 11.03
CA ARG A 478 -3.35 -32.41 10.40
C ARG A 478 -2.39 -33.50 9.97
N ALA A 479 -2.82 -34.76 10.10
CA ALA A 479 -2.05 -35.88 9.62
C ALA A 479 -1.81 -35.78 8.10
N GLY A 480 -0.56 -36.03 7.67
CA GLY A 480 -0.17 -35.94 6.26
C GLY A 480 -0.16 -34.53 5.66
N ALA A 481 -0.21 -33.47 6.48
CA ALA A 481 -0.18 -32.08 5.99
C ALA A 481 1.18 -31.76 5.33
N ASP A 482 1.12 -31.13 4.15
CA ASP A 482 2.27 -30.57 3.45
C ASP A 482 2.14 -29.05 3.37
N ILE A 483 3.19 -28.32 3.73
CA ILE A 483 3.24 -26.87 3.69
C ILE A 483 3.01 -26.31 2.28
N ARG A 484 3.43 -27.04 1.25
CA ARG A 484 3.27 -26.64 -0.15
C ARG A 484 1.81 -26.68 -0.58
N ASP A 485 1.04 -27.64 -0.06
CA ASP A 485 -0.41 -27.71 -0.28
C ASP A 485 -1.15 -26.63 0.49
N PHE A 486 -0.67 -26.24 1.68
CA PHE A 486 -1.18 -25.09 2.39
C PHE A 486 -1.04 -23.82 1.56
N HIS A 487 0.15 -23.54 1.01
CA HIS A 487 0.40 -22.36 0.17
C HIS A 487 -0.49 -22.36 -1.08
N ARG A 488 -0.64 -23.50 -1.73
CA ARG A 488 -1.54 -23.65 -2.87
C ARG A 488 -2.98 -23.32 -2.49
N LYS A 489 -3.49 -23.85 -1.39
CA LYS A 489 -4.85 -23.58 -0.90
C LYS A 489 -5.10 -22.12 -0.56
N ILE A 490 -4.13 -21.40 0.00
CA ILE A 490 -4.24 -19.96 0.21
C ILE A 490 -4.47 -19.25 -1.13
N LEU A 491 -3.60 -19.49 -2.13
CA LEU A 491 -3.55 -18.72 -3.36
C LEU A 491 -4.66 -19.07 -4.38
N GLU A 492 -5.08 -20.32 -4.46
CA GLU A 492 -6.08 -20.78 -5.43
C GLU A 492 -7.50 -20.22 -5.20
N ASN A 493 -7.77 -19.74 -4.01
CA ASN A 493 -9.05 -19.09 -3.71
C ASN A 493 -9.18 -17.69 -4.31
N GLY A 494 -8.07 -17.09 -4.77
CA GLY A 494 -7.98 -15.67 -5.07
C GLY A 494 -7.89 -14.85 -3.78
N VAL A 495 -8.08 -13.54 -3.92
CA VAL A 495 -8.07 -12.61 -2.78
C VAL A 495 -9.37 -12.72 -2.01
N LEU A 496 -9.28 -12.89 -0.68
CA LEU A 496 -10.43 -13.02 0.21
C LEU A 496 -10.29 -12.11 1.43
N PRO A 497 -11.39 -11.58 1.97
CA PRO A 497 -11.39 -11.03 3.31
C PRO A 497 -10.87 -12.06 4.31
N LEU A 498 -10.00 -11.65 5.24
CA LEU A 498 -9.29 -12.58 6.12
C LEU A 498 -10.22 -13.44 6.99
N ASP A 499 -11.34 -12.89 7.45
CA ASP A 499 -12.30 -13.71 8.24
C ASP A 499 -13.02 -14.75 7.35
N ILE A 500 -13.27 -14.46 6.08
CA ILE A 500 -13.80 -15.43 5.12
C ILE A 500 -12.75 -16.49 4.77
N LEU A 501 -11.48 -16.08 4.65
CA LEU A 501 -10.37 -17.01 4.46
C LEU A 501 -10.29 -18.02 5.62
N LYS A 502 -10.39 -17.56 6.88
CA LYS A 502 -10.45 -18.43 8.07
C LYS A 502 -11.61 -19.43 8.01
N GLU A 503 -12.80 -18.94 7.65
CA GLU A 503 -13.98 -19.83 7.52
C GLU A 503 -13.76 -20.93 6.48
N ASN A 504 -13.14 -20.60 5.33
CA ASN A 504 -12.88 -21.57 4.27
C ASN A 504 -11.87 -22.65 4.67
N PHE A 505 -10.88 -22.32 5.51
CA PHE A 505 -9.90 -23.27 6.04
C PHE A 505 -10.45 -24.17 7.16
N ARG A 506 -11.48 -23.71 7.88
CA ARG A 506 -12.16 -24.50 8.94
C ARG A 506 -13.14 -25.52 8.37
N LYS A 507 -13.68 -25.26 7.18
CA LYS A 507 -14.51 -26.23 6.47
C LYS A 507 -13.60 -27.31 5.89
N LYS A 508 -13.79 -28.56 6.35
CA LYS A 508 -13.08 -29.73 5.84
C LYS A 508 -13.51 -30.07 4.42
#